data_0726434868cb1dc4a573debe1aec9207
#
_entry.id   0726434868cb1dc4a573debe1aec9207
#
_cell.length_a   1.000
_cell.length_b   1.000
_cell.length_c   1.000
_cell.angle_alpha   90.00
_cell.angle_beta   90.00
_cell.angle_gamma   90.00
#
_symmetry.space_group_name_H-M   'P 1'
#
loop_
_entity.id
_entity.type
_entity.pdbx_description
1 polymer ?
#
loop_
_entity_poly.entity_id
_entity_poly.type
_entity_poly.pdbx_seq_one_letter_code
_entity_poly.pdbx_strand_id
1 'polypeptide(L)'
;MYSLYLYFLGLSLRNTSKALVIFKDNKRSHVSVWNWIQRFAEYPIYKRKRISAFIIDETVIQIGSQHFWLWFCIEPIHSSVLGIYISEERNMLVAEKFIRSLVESYGKHTAVYTDGGTWYDEACNVLIETLFTFFFREKFDGKSQPVL
;
A
#
# COMPACT_ATOMS: atom_id res chain seq x y z
N MET A 1 19.57 -10.32 4.41
CA MET A 1 18.41 -9.71 5.08
C MET A 1 18.75 -8.55 6.01
N TYR A 2 19.82 -8.59 6.80
CA TYR A 2 20.20 -7.47 7.70
C TYR A 2 20.41 -6.12 7.01
N SER A 3 20.92 -6.09 5.77
CA SER A 3 21.14 -4.85 5.01
C SER A 3 19.84 -4.09 4.72
N LEU A 4 18.78 -4.81 4.35
CA LEU A 4 17.46 -4.22 4.11
C LEU A 4 16.87 -3.67 5.42
N TYR A 5 16.97 -4.44 6.49
CA TYR A 5 16.51 -4.03 7.81
C TYR A 5 17.20 -2.74 8.27
N LEU A 6 18.54 -2.68 8.20
CA LEU A 6 19.30 -1.48 8.57
C LEU A 6 18.96 -0.26 7.72
N TYR A 7 18.75 -0.47 6.41
CA TYR A 7 18.34 0.61 5.51
C TYR A 7 16.95 1.14 5.86
N PHE A 8 15.98 0.27 6.09
CA PHE A 8 14.62 0.66 6.48
C PHE A 8 14.53 1.27 7.89
N LEU A 9 15.52 1.02 8.77
CA LEU A 9 15.70 1.74 10.02
C LEU A 9 16.26 3.16 9.82
N GLY A 10 16.50 3.61 8.58
CA GLY A 10 16.94 4.97 8.26
C GLY A 10 18.46 5.14 8.08
N LEU A 11 19.25 4.06 8.06
CA LEU A 11 20.67 4.17 7.76
C LEU A 11 20.87 4.48 6.27
N SER A 12 21.79 5.43 5.98
CA SER A 12 22.21 5.67 4.60
C SER A 12 22.88 4.41 4.02
N LEU A 13 22.88 4.27 2.67
CA LEU A 13 23.51 3.13 1.98
C LEU A 13 24.99 2.92 2.42
N ARG A 14 25.74 4.01 2.63
CA ARG A 14 27.12 3.96 3.07
C ARG A 14 27.24 3.48 4.53
N ASN A 15 26.36 3.93 5.39
CA ASN A 15 26.35 3.52 6.80
C ASN A 15 25.85 2.07 6.93
N THR A 16 24.89 1.66 6.15
CA THR A 16 24.46 0.26 6.06
C THR A 16 25.61 -0.64 5.61
N SER A 17 26.37 -0.23 4.60
CA SER A 17 27.56 -0.96 4.13
C SER A 17 28.62 -1.09 5.23
N LYS A 18 28.90 -0.01 5.99
CA LYS A 18 29.84 -0.05 7.13
C LYS A 18 29.34 -0.95 8.26
N ALA A 19 28.06 -0.88 8.60
CA ALA A 19 27.48 -1.71 9.65
C ALA A 19 27.52 -3.22 9.31
N LEU A 20 27.38 -3.58 8.04
CA LEU A 20 27.48 -4.98 7.59
C LEU A 20 28.86 -5.59 7.83
N VAL A 21 29.93 -4.79 7.79
CA VAL A 21 31.30 -5.27 8.07
C VAL A 21 31.39 -5.74 9.52
N ILE A 22 30.73 -5.05 10.46
CA ILE A 22 30.76 -5.39 11.89
C ILE A 22 30.05 -6.72 12.16
N PHE A 23 28.98 -7.02 11.40
CA PHE A 23 28.13 -8.19 11.66
C PHE A 23 28.55 -9.47 10.90
N LYS A 24 29.30 -9.36 9.79
CA LYS A 24 29.55 -10.54 8.92
C LYS A 24 30.94 -10.63 8.31
N ASP A 25 31.88 -9.83 8.71
CA ASP A 25 33.26 -9.83 8.18
C ASP A 25 33.39 -9.75 6.64
N ASN A 26 32.28 -9.45 5.95
CA ASN A 26 32.22 -9.34 4.49
C ASN A 26 32.02 -7.88 4.09
N LYS A 27 33.08 -7.25 3.65
CA LYS A 27 33.06 -5.90 3.08
C LYS A 27 32.18 -5.87 1.83
N ARG A 28 31.00 -5.26 1.93
CA ARG A 28 30.10 -5.04 0.80
C ARG A 28 30.05 -3.56 0.46
N SER A 29 30.04 -3.24 -0.85
CA SER A 29 29.95 -1.85 -1.27
C SER A 29 28.52 -1.31 -1.07
N HIS A 30 28.38 0.00 -0.96
CA HIS A 30 27.06 0.65 -0.92
C HIS A 30 26.24 0.39 -2.18
N VAL A 31 26.91 0.16 -3.33
CA VAL A 31 26.27 -0.23 -4.59
C VAL A 31 25.64 -1.63 -4.48
N SER A 32 26.31 -2.57 -3.81
CA SER A 32 25.73 -3.90 -3.57
C SER A 32 24.48 -3.79 -2.71
N VAL A 33 24.48 -2.94 -1.68
CA VAL A 33 23.30 -2.69 -0.83
C VAL A 33 22.17 -2.08 -1.66
N TRP A 34 22.47 -1.10 -2.52
CA TRP A 34 21.52 -0.52 -3.45
C TRP A 34 20.89 -1.56 -4.37
N ASN A 35 21.69 -2.39 -5.01
CA ASN A 35 21.19 -3.44 -5.90
C ASN A 35 20.28 -4.44 -5.17
N TRP A 36 20.58 -4.76 -3.90
CA TRP A 36 19.71 -5.64 -3.12
C TRP A 36 18.38 -5.00 -2.78
N ILE A 37 18.36 -3.69 -2.50
CA ILE A 37 17.13 -2.93 -2.26
C ILE A 37 16.27 -2.91 -3.53
N GLN A 38 16.86 -2.62 -4.70
CA GLN A 38 16.14 -2.64 -5.97
C GLN A 38 15.55 -4.02 -6.27
N ARG A 39 16.34 -5.08 -6.14
CA ARG A 39 15.85 -6.45 -6.32
C ARG A 39 14.75 -6.82 -5.33
N PHE A 40 14.82 -6.32 -4.10
CA PHE A 40 13.77 -6.55 -3.11
C PHE A 40 12.47 -5.83 -3.50
N ALA A 41 12.56 -4.63 -4.05
CA ALA A 41 11.41 -3.88 -4.54
C ALA A 41 10.75 -4.55 -5.78
N GLU A 42 11.54 -5.28 -6.59
CA GLU A 42 11.02 -6.03 -7.74
C GLU A 42 10.34 -7.36 -7.35
N TYR A 43 10.63 -7.88 -6.16
CA TYR A 43 9.93 -9.07 -5.68
C TYR A 43 8.50 -8.68 -5.30
N PRO A 44 7.47 -9.24 -5.96
CA PRO A 44 6.12 -9.10 -5.46
C PRO A 44 6.10 -9.68 -4.05
N ILE A 45 5.97 -8.81 -3.06
CA ILE A 45 5.92 -9.17 -1.63
C ILE A 45 4.77 -10.15 -1.38
N TYR A 46 3.90 -10.30 -2.35
CA TYR A 46 2.72 -11.12 -2.30
C TYR A 46 2.74 -12.22 -3.39
N LYS A 47 3.02 -13.45 -3.01
CA LYS A 47 2.54 -14.60 -3.81
C LYS A 47 1.01 -14.49 -3.79
N ARG A 48 0.38 -14.43 -4.97
CA ARG A 48 -1.08 -14.34 -5.19
C ARG A 48 -1.85 -15.29 -4.26
N LYS A 49 -2.06 -14.87 -3.03
CA LYS A 49 -3.07 -15.46 -2.17
C LYS A 49 -4.40 -14.83 -2.58
N ARG A 50 -5.47 -15.59 -2.46
CA ARG A 50 -6.82 -15.10 -2.75
C ARG A 50 -7.08 -13.91 -1.81
N ILE A 51 -7.21 -12.71 -2.37
CA ILE A 51 -7.48 -11.50 -1.60
C ILE A 51 -8.95 -11.51 -1.26
N SER A 52 -9.25 -11.33 0.02
CA SER A 52 -10.62 -11.37 0.54
C SER A 52 -11.31 -10.03 0.36
N ALA A 53 -10.61 -8.95 0.63
CA ALA A 53 -11.14 -7.60 0.55
C ALA A 53 -10.02 -6.56 0.41
N PHE A 54 -10.37 -5.39 -0.11
CA PHE A 54 -9.58 -4.17 -0.08
C PHE A 54 -10.12 -3.27 1.03
N ILE A 55 -9.33 -2.98 2.05
CA ILE A 55 -9.60 -1.92 3.00
C ILE A 55 -8.77 -0.73 2.56
N ILE A 56 -9.43 0.34 2.14
CA ILE A 56 -8.79 1.53 1.58
C ILE A 56 -9.03 2.69 2.53
N ASP A 57 -7.98 3.42 2.82
CA ASP A 57 -8.00 4.62 3.64
C ASP A 57 -6.95 5.61 3.14
N GLU A 58 -7.06 6.89 3.51
CA GLU A 58 -6.08 7.89 3.19
C GLU A 58 -5.75 8.76 4.41
N THR A 59 -4.53 9.27 4.42
CA THR A 59 -4.07 10.18 5.46
C THR A 59 -3.21 11.30 4.86
N VAL A 60 -3.17 12.44 5.55
CA VAL A 60 -2.29 13.54 5.17
C VAL A 60 -0.88 13.28 5.68
N ILE A 61 0.10 13.42 4.80
CA ILE A 61 1.51 13.41 5.16
C ILE A 61 2.15 14.75 4.78
N GLN A 62 3.15 15.16 5.53
CA GLN A 62 3.92 16.37 5.24
C GLN A 62 5.31 15.98 4.74
N ILE A 63 5.70 16.54 3.59
CA ILE A 63 7.03 16.38 3.01
C ILE A 63 7.63 17.79 2.82
N GLY A 64 8.58 18.14 3.65
CA GLY A 64 9.09 19.52 3.69
C GLY A 64 8.00 20.51 4.12
N SER A 65 7.70 21.50 3.28
CA SER A 65 6.65 22.49 3.49
C SER A 65 5.32 22.13 2.83
N GLN A 66 5.24 21.02 2.12
CA GLN A 66 4.07 20.62 1.34
C GLN A 66 3.31 19.49 2.00
N HIS A 67 1.99 19.44 1.82
CA HIS A 67 1.11 18.39 2.28
C HIS A 67 0.70 17.53 1.10
N PHE A 68 0.67 16.22 1.32
CA PHE A 68 0.28 15.22 0.34
C PHE A 68 -0.72 14.25 0.97
N TRP A 69 -1.52 13.61 0.15
CA TRP A 69 -2.41 12.53 0.54
C TRP A 69 -1.73 11.20 0.29
N LEU A 70 -1.56 10.41 1.34
CA LEU A 70 -1.09 9.03 1.29
C LEU A 70 -2.29 8.10 1.31
N TRP A 71 -2.53 7.43 0.20
CA TRP A 71 -3.54 6.41 0.03
C TRP A 71 -2.91 5.05 0.28
N PHE A 72 -3.61 4.19 1.00
CA PHE A 72 -3.11 2.83 1.23
C PHE A 72 -4.27 1.84 1.19
N CYS A 73 -3.94 0.61 0.81
CA CYS A 73 -4.85 -0.52 0.77
C CYS A 73 -4.29 -1.68 1.56
N ILE A 74 -5.10 -2.25 2.43
CA ILE A 74 -4.74 -3.39 3.28
C ILE A 74 -5.68 -4.57 2.98
N GLU A 75 -5.12 -5.77 2.95
CA GLU A 75 -5.86 -7.02 2.97
C GLU A 75 -6.07 -7.46 4.42
N PRO A 76 -7.34 -7.64 4.89
CA PRO A 76 -7.63 -7.79 6.32
C PRO A 76 -7.16 -9.12 6.92
N ILE A 77 -7.23 -10.25 6.19
CA ILE A 77 -6.93 -11.57 6.75
C ILE A 77 -5.44 -11.72 7.08
N HIS A 78 -4.56 -11.20 6.22
CA HIS A 78 -3.12 -11.34 6.38
C HIS A 78 -2.44 -10.04 6.82
N SER A 79 -3.23 -8.97 7.04
CA SER A 79 -2.73 -7.61 7.37
C SER A 79 -1.63 -7.14 6.40
N SER A 80 -1.81 -7.42 5.12
CA SER A 80 -0.82 -7.13 4.09
C SER A 80 -1.15 -5.84 3.37
N VAL A 81 -0.16 -4.97 3.20
CA VAL A 81 -0.31 -3.77 2.39
C VAL A 81 -0.30 -4.17 0.92
N LEU A 82 -1.40 -3.92 0.22
CA LEU A 82 -1.59 -4.26 -1.19
C LEU A 82 -1.16 -3.15 -2.14
N GLY A 83 -1.28 -1.90 -1.71
CA GLY A 83 -0.90 -0.76 -2.51
C GLY A 83 -0.73 0.50 -1.68
N ILE A 84 0.13 1.39 -2.17
CA ILE A 84 0.35 2.72 -1.63
C ILE A 84 0.42 3.68 -2.80
N TYR A 85 -0.23 4.85 -2.64
CA TYR A 85 -0.18 5.91 -3.63
C TYR A 85 -0.08 7.27 -2.93
N ILE A 86 0.63 8.22 -3.53
CA ILE A 86 0.76 9.59 -3.00
C ILE A 86 0.22 10.56 -4.05
N SER A 87 -0.60 11.51 -3.61
CA SER A 87 -1.16 12.56 -4.46
C SER A 87 -1.13 13.90 -3.76
N GLU A 88 -1.16 14.97 -4.54
CA GLU A 88 -1.32 16.34 -4.03
C GLU A 88 -2.77 16.62 -3.67
N GLU A 89 -3.71 16.01 -4.40
CA GLU A 89 -5.13 16.21 -4.24
C GLU A 89 -5.83 14.96 -3.68
N ARG A 90 -6.96 15.19 -3.00
CA ARG A 90 -7.91 14.17 -2.58
C ARG A 90 -9.22 14.36 -3.33
N ASN A 91 -9.39 13.62 -4.40
CA ASN A 91 -10.60 13.70 -5.23
C ASN A 91 -10.94 12.33 -5.84
N MET A 92 -12.10 12.26 -6.49
CA MET A 92 -12.64 11.07 -7.14
C MET A 92 -11.67 10.46 -8.17
N LEU A 93 -11.00 11.28 -8.99
CA LEU A 93 -10.11 10.79 -10.04
C LEU A 93 -8.88 10.07 -9.47
N VAL A 94 -8.37 10.59 -8.35
CA VAL A 94 -7.26 9.97 -7.61
C VAL A 94 -7.72 8.64 -6.99
N ALA A 95 -8.89 8.63 -6.35
CA ALA A 95 -9.49 7.41 -5.79
C ALA A 95 -9.72 6.34 -6.87
N GLU A 96 -10.30 6.73 -8.01
CA GLU A 96 -10.51 5.83 -9.16
C GLU A 96 -9.20 5.23 -9.67
N LYS A 97 -8.18 6.07 -9.88
CA LYS A 97 -6.87 5.63 -10.34
C LYS A 97 -6.23 4.64 -9.38
N PHE A 98 -6.33 4.89 -8.09
CA PHE A 98 -5.79 4.00 -7.07
C PHE A 98 -6.52 2.66 -7.04
N ILE A 99 -7.88 2.66 -6.97
CA ILE A 99 -8.68 1.43 -6.97
C ILE A 99 -8.47 0.64 -8.26
N ARG A 100 -8.42 1.30 -9.41
CA ARG A 100 -8.15 0.67 -10.71
C ARG A 100 -6.82 -0.08 -10.69
N SER A 101 -5.76 0.52 -10.16
CA SER A 101 -4.43 -0.12 -10.05
C SER A 101 -4.45 -1.38 -9.16
N LEU A 102 -5.25 -1.36 -8.08
CA LEU A 102 -5.44 -2.54 -7.22
C LEU A 102 -6.18 -3.65 -7.96
N VAL A 103 -7.25 -3.31 -8.66
CA VAL A 103 -8.05 -4.27 -9.44
C VAL A 103 -7.24 -4.89 -10.57
N GLU A 104 -6.43 -4.11 -11.27
CA GLU A 104 -5.52 -4.60 -12.32
C GLU A 104 -4.47 -5.56 -11.76
N SER A 105 -3.95 -5.26 -10.58
CA SER A 105 -2.91 -6.07 -9.93
C SER A 105 -3.44 -7.35 -9.31
N TYR A 106 -4.63 -7.32 -8.72
CA TYR A 106 -5.14 -8.40 -7.86
C TYR A 106 -6.41 -9.05 -8.40
N GLY A 107 -7.01 -8.50 -9.43
CA GLY A 107 -8.21 -9.02 -10.07
C GLY A 107 -9.50 -8.35 -9.61
N LYS A 108 -10.52 -8.60 -10.41
CA LYS A 108 -11.90 -8.16 -10.19
C LYS A 108 -12.56 -9.07 -9.13
N HIS A 109 -13.68 -8.69 -8.59
CA HIS A 109 -14.47 -9.47 -7.60
C HIS A 109 -13.96 -9.44 -6.16
N THR A 110 -13.21 -8.41 -5.79
CA THR A 110 -12.78 -8.20 -4.42
C THR A 110 -13.64 -7.11 -3.79
N ALA A 111 -14.21 -7.38 -2.62
CA ALA A 111 -14.98 -6.39 -1.87
C ALA A 111 -14.08 -5.19 -1.49
N VAL A 112 -14.64 -3.98 -1.57
CA VAL A 112 -13.93 -2.74 -1.23
C VAL A 112 -14.61 -2.11 -0.03
N TYR A 113 -13.85 -1.83 1.02
CA TYR A 113 -14.28 -1.15 2.24
C TYR A 113 -13.55 0.18 2.35
N THR A 114 -14.29 1.25 2.60
CA THR A 114 -13.76 2.60 2.79
C THR A 114 -14.46 3.27 3.98
N ASP A 115 -13.93 4.40 4.44
CA ASP A 115 -14.54 5.23 5.48
C ASP A 115 -15.83 5.96 5.03
N GLY A 116 -16.23 5.78 3.76
CA GLY A 116 -17.43 6.42 3.18
C GLY A 116 -17.19 7.86 2.71
N GLY A 117 -15.96 8.24 2.44
CA GLY A 117 -15.66 9.51 1.77
C GLY A 117 -16.36 9.61 0.41
N THR A 118 -16.93 10.80 0.10
CA THR A 118 -17.75 11.01 -1.11
C THR A 118 -17.00 10.72 -2.42
N TRP A 119 -15.69 10.91 -2.43
CA TRP A 119 -14.83 10.59 -3.57
C TRP A 119 -14.76 9.10 -3.89
N TYR A 120 -15.03 8.23 -2.92
CA TYR A 120 -15.07 6.79 -3.16
C TYR A 120 -16.38 6.34 -3.83
N ASP A 121 -17.51 6.89 -3.41
CA ASP A 121 -18.83 6.52 -3.96
C ASP A 121 -18.87 6.70 -5.48
N GLU A 122 -18.38 7.84 -5.98
CA GLU A 122 -18.33 8.14 -7.42
C GLU A 122 -17.26 7.33 -8.15
N ALA A 123 -16.05 7.24 -7.58
CA ALA A 123 -14.96 6.44 -8.15
C ALA A 123 -15.37 4.98 -8.35
N CYS A 124 -16.13 4.49 -7.42
CA CYS A 124 -16.58 3.13 -7.40
C CYS A 124 -17.75 2.89 -8.38
N ASN A 125 -18.67 3.83 -8.53
CA ASN A 125 -19.75 3.75 -9.52
C ASN A 125 -19.19 3.70 -10.96
N VAL A 126 -18.18 4.51 -11.26
CA VAL A 126 -17.48 4.46 -12.56
C VAL A 126 -16.81 3.11 -12.78
N LEU A 127 -16.29 2.49 -11.74
CA LEU A 127 -15.65 1.17 -11.82
C LEU A 127 -16.68 0.01 -11.83
N ILE A 128 -17.88 0.18 -11.22
CA ILE A 128 -18.95 -0.84 -11.23
C ILE A 128 -19.49 -1.06 -12.64
N GLU A 129 -19.72 -0.01 -13.42
CA GLU A 129 -20.15 -0.16 -14.82
C GLU A 129 -19.13 -0.92 -15.67
N THR A 130 -17.85 -0.88 -15.27
CA THR A 130 -16.75 -1.58 -15.95
C THR A 130 -16.37 -2.90 -15.27
N LEU A 131 -16.69 -3.06 -13.99
CA LEU A 131 -16.16 -4.11 -13.12
C LEU A 131 -17.21 -4.52 -12.07
N PHE A 132 -17.98 -5.55 -12.24
CA PHE A 132 -18.88 -6.07 -11.20
C PHE A 132 -18.20 -6.16 -9.83
N THR A 133 -18.30 -5.10 -9.01
CA THR A 133 -17.75 -5.02 -7.66
C THR A 133 -18.91 -4.77 -6.71
N PHE A 134 -19.07 -5.61 -5.68
CA PHE A 134 -20.04 -5.39 -4.62
C PHE A 134 -19.51 -4.36 -3.64
N PHE A 135 -20.24 -3.26 -3.45
CA PHE A 135 -19.96 -2.27 -2.44
C PHE A 135 -20.77 -2.57 -1.18
N PHE A 136 -20.08 -2.69 -0.06
CA PHE A 136 -20.70 -2.54 1.25
C PHE A 136 -20.24 -1.22 1.84
N ARG A 137 -21.16 -0.27 1.95
CA ARG A 137 -21.00 0.93 2.74
C ARG A 137 -21.37 0.58 4.17
N GLU A 138 -20.41 0.21 4.99
CA GLU A 138 -20.59 0.29 6.44
C GLU A 138 -20.29 1.71 6.89
N LYS A 139 -21.34 2.48 7.23
CA LYS A 139 -21.17 3.58 8.15
C LYS A 139 -20.68 2.98 9.46
N PHE A 140 -19.46 3.29 9.83
CA PHE A 140 -18.97 3.09 11.19
C PHE A 140 -19.68 4.08 12.12
N ASP A 141 -20.97 3.91 12.35
CA ASP A 141 -21.63 4.36 13.56
C ASP A 141 -21.30 3.28 14.59
N GLY A 142 -20.42 3.63 15.55
CA GLY A 142 -19.82 2.81 16.60
C GLY A 142 -20.68 1.77 17.32
N LYS A 143 -21.25 0.81 16.59
CA LYS A 143 -21.84 -0.42 17.12
C LYS A 143 -21.64 -1.56 16.16
N SER A 144 -20.56 -2.30 16.40
CA SER A 144 -20.33 -3.63 15.85
C SER A 144 -21.48 -4.58 16.26
N GLN A 145 -22.18 -5.15 15.28
CA GLN A 145 -22.75 -6.49 15.43
C GLN A 145 -22.57 -7.26 14.11
N PRO A 146 -22.02 -8.48 14.14
CA PRO A 146 -21.96 -9.34 12.99
C PRO A 146 -23.36 -9.88 12.69
N VAL A 147 -23.82 -9.72 11.47
CA VAL A 147 -24.97 -10.47 10.96
C VAL A 147 -24.43 -11.70 10.26
N LEU A 148 -24.88 -12.86 10.76
CA LEU A 148 -24.66 -14.22 10.27
C LEU A 148 -25.01 -14.38 8.77
#